data_cbd312d54975aab93d5a0b80cd2ce25f
#
_entry.id   cbd312d54975aab93d5a0b80cd2ce25f
#
_cell.length_a   1.000
_cell.length_b   1.000
_cell.length_c   1.000
_cell.angle_alpha   90.00
_cell.angle_beta   90.00
_cell.angle_gamma   90.00
#
_symmetry.space_group_name_H-M   'P 1'
#
loop_
_entity.id
_entity.type
_entity.pdbx_description
1 polymer ?
#
loop_
_entity_poly.entity_id
_entity_poly.type
_entity_poly.pdbx_seq_one_letter_code
_entity_poly.pdbx_strand_id
1 'polypeptide(L)'
;MEYRGYDSAGVALINPDGVLSVDKEKGKVADLERYCADKDTRGTIGIAHTRWATHGEPSARNAHPHYSQSHNLAIIHNGIIENYAEIKARLEEKGVRFRSDTDTEVLVQLIEYIQERKQIELLPAVQLALHQVVGAYAIALLDSRHPDTIIAARKQSPLVVGIGEGEFFLGSDASPIIEFTDKVVYLEDGNIAVMKAGEELQIVNIYNEKLLPEVKTVDIDLGQIEKGGFPHFMLKEIFEQPECLENCMRGRINVDHNHVALSAVIDYRKELLAAKRIIIVACGTSWHAGLIGKQLIESFCRVPVDVEYASEFRYRNPVVGPGDVVIAISQSGETADTLAAVELARERGAFIYGVCNAVGASIPRATHTGSYIHVGPEIGVASTKAFTGQVTVLTLFALALGAAKGTVAREEYVRTIEELANIPDKIREVLKLSDQLAELARTFTYAHNFLYLGRGYNYPVALEGALKLKEISYIHAEGYSAAEMKHGPIALIDSDMPVVVVATHDAMYEKVRSNVQEIKAREGRVIAFVSKGEQDITRMADATIELPDTLECLEPLMATVPLQLLAYYIAVCKGKDVDQPRNLAKSVTVE
;
A
#
# COMPACT_ATOMS: atom_id res chain seq x y z
N MET A 1 14.08 -0.64 4.54
CA MET A 1 13.77 -0.90 3.10
C MET A 1 13.23 -2.31 2.82
N GLU A 2 13.45 -3.30 3.66
CA GLU A 2 13.00 -4.69 3.45
C GLU A 2 11.48 -4.85 3.30
N TYR A 3 10.66 -3.96 3.84
CA TYR A 3 9.20 -4.01 3.68
C TYR A 3 8.72 -3.87 2.21
N ARG A 4 9.59 -3.46 1.28
CA ARG A 4 9.30 -3.37 -0.16
C ARG A 4 9.76 -4.58 -0.97
N GLY A 5 10.66 -5.42 -0.43
CA GLY A 5 11.13 -6.63 -1.08
C GLY A 5 12.17 -7.33 -0.22
N TYR A 6 12.18 -8.66 -0.20
CA TYR A 6 13.05 -9.47 0.65
C TYR A 6 13.37 -10.86 0.09
N ASP A 7 13.24 -11.03 -1.23
CA ASP A 7 13.58 -12.28 -1.92
C ASP A 7 15.09 -12.44 -2.11
N SER A 8 15.75 -11.30 -2.31
CA SER A 8 17.20 -11.20 -2.41
C SER A 8 17.63 -9.77 -2.11
N ALA A 9 18.87 -9.62 -1.67
CA ALA A 9 19.48 -8.34 -1.35
C ALA A 9 20.84 -8.20 -2.00
N GLY A 10 21.29 -6.96 -2.24
CA GLY A 10 22.63 -6.69 -2.72
C GLY A 10 23.02 -5.24 -2.61
N VAL A 11 24.33 -5.02 -2.68
CA VAL A 11 24.99 -3.72 -2.57
C VAL A 11 26.09 -3.58 -3.61
N ALA A 12 26.22 -2.38 -4.15
CA ALA A 12 27.39 -1.98 -4.91
C ALA A 12 28.04 -0.78 -4.23
N LEU A 13 29.34 -0.85 -4.03
CA LEU A 13 30.14 0.18 -3.37
C LEU A 13 31.33 0.54 -4.23
N ILE A 14 31.71 1.82 -4.22
CA ILE A 14 33.00 2.26 -4.75
C ILE A 14 33.87 2.58 -3.52
N ASN A 15 34.98 1.84 -3.39
CA ASN A 15 35.91 2.02 -2.30
C ASN A 15 36.81 3.25 -2.51
N PRO A 16 37.59 3.68 -1.49
CA PRO A 16 38.51 4.83 -1.64
C PRO A 16 39.57 4.70 -2.74
N ASP A 17 39.85 3.47 -3.18
CA ASP A 17 40.77 3.18 -4.27
C ASP A 17 40.08 3.26 -5.66
N GLY A 18 38.80 3.63 -5.72
CA GLY A 18 38.02 3.74 -6.96
C GLY A 18 37.52 2.40 -7.50
N VAL A 19 37.62 1.31 -6.73
CA VAL A 19 37.19 -0.02 -7.17
C VAL A 19 35.71 -0.20 -6.87
N LEU A 20 34.93 -0.54 -7.90
CA LEU A 20 33.52 -0.93 -7.77
C LEU A 20 33.41 -2.40 -7.39
N SER A 21 32.82 -2.67 -6.23
CA SER A 21 32.45 -4.02 -5.78
C SER A 21 30.94 -4.19 -5.84
N VAL A 22 30.46 -5.42 -6.14
CA VAL A 22 29.05 -5.78 -6.16
C VAL A 22 28.88 -7.09 -5.40
N ASP A 23 28.16 -7.04 -4.30
CA ASP A 23 27.87 -8.16 -3.43
C ASP A 23 26.37 -8.42 -3.35
N LYS A 24 25.97 -9.68 -3.55
CA LYS A 24 24.56 -10.08 -3.67
C LYS A 24 24.31 -11.42 -3.00
N GLU A 25 23.16 -11.54 -2.32
CA GLU A 25 22.76 -12.80 -1.69
C GLU A 25 21.24 -13.02 -1.84
N LYS A 26 20.83 -14.29 -1.86
CA LYS A 26 19.44 -14.67 -1.80
C LYS A 26 18.96 -14.56 -0.35
N GLY A 27 17.78 -13.96 -0.12
CA GLY A 27 17.20 -13.81 1.20
C GLY A 27 17.18 -12.36 1.67
N LYS A 28 17.16 -12.17 2.99
CA LYS A 28 17.01 -10.87 3.66
C LYS A 28 18.35 -10.11 3.73
N VAL A 29 18.28 -8.83 4.14
CA VAL A 29 19.47 -7.98 4.36
C VAL A 29 20.44 -8.62 5.35
N ALA A 30 19.94 -9.27 6.41
CA ALA A 30 20.78 -9.98 7.37
C ALA A 30 21.59 -11.16 6.76
N ASP A 31 21.13 -11.74 5.65
CA ASP A 31 21.87 -12.76 4.92
C ASP A 31 23.00 -12.13 4.12
N LEU A 32 22.72 -10.97 3.48
CA LEU A 32 23.74 -10.17 2.78
C LEU A 32 24.80 -9.64 3.76
N GLU A 33 24.40 -9.13 4.93
CA GLU A 33 25.34 -8.67 5.97
C GLU A 33 26.30 -9.77 6.38
N ARG A 34 25.82 -10.99 6.63
CA ARG A 34 26.67 -12.15 6.93
C ARG A 34 27.62 -12.50 5.78
N TYR A 35 27.12 -12.40 4.54
CA TYR A 35 27.93 -12.65 3.36
C TYR A 35 29.03 -11.60 3.16
N CYS A 36 28.80 -10.35 3.58
CA CYS A 36 29.75 -9.23 3.46
C CYS A 36 30.70 -9.09 4.65
N ALA A 37 30.52 -9.86 5.75
CA ALA A 37 31.25 -9.65 7.00
C ALA A 37 32.79 -9.68 6.86
N ASP A 38 33.33 -10.47 5.94
CA ASP A 38 34.77 -10.60 5.69
C ASP A 38 35.23 -9.85 4.43
N LYS A 39 34.39 -8.98 3.85
CA LYS A 39 34.69 -8.25 2.62
C LYS A 39 35.06 -6.78 2.88
N ASP A 40 35.70 -6.14 1.91
CA ASP A 40 35.95 -4.70 1.95
C ASP A 40 34.66 -3.95 1.64
N THR A 41 34.03 -3.44 2.68
CA THR A 41 32.80 -2.63 2.59
C THR A 41 33.07 -1.13 2.80
N ARG A 42 34.34 -0.71 2.79
CA ARG A 42 34.69 0.71 2.90
C ARG A 42 34.33 1.44 1.62
N GLY A 43 33.51 2.47 1.75
CA GLY A 43 33.11 3.31 0.64
C GLY A 43 32.30 4.50 1.13
N THR A 44 32.37 5.60 0.39
CA THR A 44 31.57 6.82 0.64
C THR A 44 30.43 6.98 -0.35
N ILE A 45 30.37 6.10 -1.35
CA ILE A 45 29.33 6.10 -2.37
C ILE A 45 28.88 4.65 -2.63
N GLY A 46 27.58 4.44 -2.69
CA GLY A 46 27.02 3.11 -2.91
C GLY A 46 25.54 3.13 -3.26
N ILE A 47 25.08 2.03 -3.84
CA ILE A 47 23.68 1.74 -4.08
C ILE A 47 23.36 0.36 -3.53
N ALA A 48 22.20 0.21 -2.91
CA ALA A 48 21.73 -1.06 -2.36
C ALA A 48 20.28 -1.31 -2.76
N HIS A 49 19.90 -2.59 -2.83
CA HIS A 49 18.56 -2.95 -3.24
C HIS A 49 18.09 -4.23 -2.54
N THR A 50 16.82 -4.24 -2.13
CA THR A 50 16.09 -5.43 -1.74
C THR A 50 15.06 -5.73 -2.81
N ARG A 51 15.09 -6.94 -3.36
CA ARG A 51 14.31 -7.30 -4.53
C ARG A 51 13.02 -8.04 -4.17
N TRP A 52 11.95 -7.69 -4.86
CA TRP A 52 10.77 -8.50 -5.05
C TRP A 52 10.78 -8.99 -6.50
N ALA A 53 10.87 -10.31 -6.71
CA ALA A 53 11.14 -10.87 -8.03
C ALA A 53 9.95 -10.69 -8.98
N THR A 54 10.18 -10.02 -10.10
CA THR A 54 9.24 -9.89 -11.24
C THR A 54 9.72 -10.74 -12.43
N HIS A 55 11.01 -10.66 -12.78
CA HIS A 55 11.64 -11.41 -13.86
C HIS A 55 12.83 -12.23 -13.33
N GLY A 56 12.82 -13.54 -13.60
CA GLY A 56 13.82 -14.49 -13.10
C GLY A 56 13.60 -14.89 -11.63
N GLU A 57 13.95 -16.12 -11.29
CA GLU A 57 13.78 -16.66 -9.95
C GLU A 57 14.59 -15.91 -8.88
N PRO A 58 14.16 -15.92 -7.61
CA PRO A 58 14.95 -15.39 -6.49
C PRO A 58 16.27 -16.13 -6.33
N SER A 59 17.37 -15.47 -6.67
CA SER A 59 18.73 -16.01 -6.60
C SER A 59 19.75 -14.88 -6.50
N ALA A 60 20.95 -15.15 -6.00
CA ALA A 60 22.06 -14.18 -6.01
C ALA A 60 22.40 -13.68 -7.43
N ARG A 61 22.24 -14.55 -8.46
CA ARG A 61 22.44 -14.19 -9.86
C ARG A 61 21.50 -13.09 -10.33
N ASN A 62 20.22 -13.19 -9.97
CA ASN A 62 19.15 -12.28 -10.38
C ASN A 62 18.92 -11.13 -9.39
N ALA A 63 19.61 -11.10 -8.25
CA ALA A 63 19.57 -10.00 -7.29
C ALA A 63 20.19 -8.73 -7.89
N HIS A 64 19.70 -7.56 -7.46
CA HIS A 64 20.33 -6.26 -7.75
C HIS A 64 21.41 -5.96 -6.71
N PRO A 65 22.41 -5.13 -7.05
CA PRO A 65 22.68 -4.44 -8.32
C PRO A 65 23.16 -5.38 -9.44
N HIS A 66 22.86 -5.01 -10.69
CA HIS A 66 23.50 -5.60 -11.87
C HIS A 66 24.67 -4.75 -12.33
N TYR A 67 25.67 -5.38 -12.92
CA TYR A 67 26.86 -4.69 -13.43
C TYR A 67 27.08 -4.94 -14.92
N SER A 68 27.72 -3.99 -15.57
CA SER A 68 28.06 -4.04 -16.99
C SER A 68 29.12 -5.09 -17.31
N GLN A 69 29.34 -5.37 -18.59
CA GLN A 69 30.30 -6.40 -19.03
C GLN A 69 31.74 -6.06 -18.60
N SER A 70 32.13 -4.78 -18.63
CA SER A 70 33.45 -4.29 -18.18
C SER A 70 33.59 -4.22 -16.65
N HIS A 71 32.51 -4.37 -15.88
CA HIS A 71 32.43 -4.11 -14.44
C HIS A 71 32.64 -2.65 -14.02
N ASN A 72 32.56 -1.70 -14.95
CA ASN A 72 32.68 -0.27 -14.62
C ASN A 72 31.38 0.33 -14.12
N LEU A 73 30.22 -0.18 -14.56
CA LEU A 73 28.91 0.32 -14.17
C LEU A 73 28.17 -0.67 -13.27
N ALA A 74 27.45 -0.15 -12.26
CA ALA A 74 26.49 -0.91 -11.48
C ALA A 74 25.15 -0.17 -11.42
N ILE A 75 24.04 -0.90 -11.53
CA ILE A 75 22.68 -0.35 -11.54
C ILE A 75 21.73 -1.10 -10.60
N ILE A 76 20.88 -0.36 -9.94
CA ILE A 76 19.63 -0.88 -9.33
C ILE A 76 18.43 -0.35 -10.09
N HIS A 77 17.32 -1.09 -10.06
CA HIS A 77 16.12 -0.76 -10.81
C HIS A 77 14.87 -1.26 -10.08
N ASN A 78 13.89 -0.39 -9.96
CA ASN A 78 12.50 -0.68 -9.64
C ASN A 78 11.64 -0.39 -10.86
N GLY A 79 10.95 -1.38 -11.37
CA GLY A 79 10.13 -1.25 -12.57
C GLY A 79 10.19 -2.48 -13.45
N ILE A 80 9.68 -2.33 -14.68
CA ILE A 80 9.73 -3.35 -15.73
C ILE A 80 10.05 -2.68 -17.05
N ILE A 81 11.07 -3.21 -17.73
CA ILE A 81 11.43 -2.81 -19.10
C ILE A 81 10.74 -3.77 -20.07
N GLU A 82 9.61 -3.36 -20.62
CA GLU A 82 8.75 -4.23 -21.43
C GLU A 82 9.44 -4.71 -22.71
N ASN A 83 10.24 -3.87 -23.34
CA ASN A 83 10.94 -4.21 -24.58
C ASN A 83 12.35 -4.79 -24.35
N TYR A 84 12.64 -5.30 -23.13
CA TYR A 84 13.96 -5.82 -22.78
C TYR A 84 14.42 -6.97 -23.69
N ALA A 85 13.53 -7.85 -24.12
CA ALA A 85 13.87 -8.99 -24.96
C ALA A 85 14.40 -8.55 -26.33
N GLU A 86 13.81 -7.53 -26.95
CA GLU A 86 14.27 -6.97 -28.22
C GLU A 86 15.63 -6.29 -28.07
N ILE A 87 15.81 -5.49 -26.99
CA ILE A 87 17.09 -4.82 -26.70
C ILE A 87 18.17 -5.87 -26.43
N LYS A 88 17.87 -6.91 -25.66
CA LYS A 88 18.80 -8.02 -25.37
C LYS A 88 19.29 -8.70 -26.64
N ALA A 89 18.36 -9.10 -27.53
CA ALA A 89 18.72 -9.77 -28.79
C ALA A 89 19.66 -8.89 -29.65
N ARG A 90 19.37 -7.58 -29.77
CA ARG A 90 20.25 -6.66 -30.50
C ARG A 90 21.63 -6.51 -29.87
N LEU A 91 21.74 -6.56 -28.56
CA LEU A 91 23.03 -6.47 -27.85
C LEU A 91 23.81 -7.79 -27.98
N GLU A 92 23.16 -8.94 -27.93
CA GLU A 92 23.78 -10.26 -28.16
C GLU A 92 24.40 -10.36 -29.57
N GLU A 93 23.71 -9.86 -30.59
CA GLU A 93 24.25 -9.76 -31.96
C GLU A 93 25.50 -8.88 -32.02
N LYS A 94 25.71 -7.97 -31.08
CA LYS A 94 26.90 -7.11 -30.97
C LYS A 94 27.98 -7.70 -30.06
N GLY A 95 27.77 -8.93 -29.55
CA GLY A 95 28.73 -9.65 -28.73
C GLY A 95 28.65 -9.38 -27.24
N VAL A 96 27.59 -8.69 -26.77
CA VAL A 96 27.34 -8.48 -25.35
C VAL A 96 26.85 -9.80 -24.73
N ARG A 97 27.36 -10.16 -23.56
CA ARG A 97 26.99 -11.38 -22.83
C ARG A 97 26.22 -11.02 -21.58
N PHE A 98 25.14 -11.75 -21.35
CA PHE A 98 24.27 -11.60 -20.18
C PHE A 98 24.54 -12.68 -19.16
N ARG A 99 24.47 -12.33 -17.88
CA ARG A 99 24.72 -13.21 -16.74
C ARG A 99 23.45 -13.54 -15.97
N SER A 100 22.42 -12.69 -16.06
CA SER A 100 21.14 -12.85 -15.37
C SER A 100 19.99 -12.98 -16.36
N ASP A 101 18.82 -13.26 -15.80
CA ASP A 101 17.56 -13.38 -16.55
C ASP A 101 16.71 -12.09 -16.44
N THR A 102 17.29 -11.02 -15.85
CA THR A 102 16.56 -9.79 -15.54
C THR A 102 16.60 -8.78 -16.68
N ASP A 103 15.54 -8.00 -16.79
CA ASP A 103 15.44 -6.83 -17.65
C ASP A 103 16.43 -5.72 -17.24
N THR A 104 16.75 -5.63 -15.96
CA THR A 104 17.69 -4.63 -15.40
C THR A 104 19.11 -4.79 -15.93
N GLU A 105 19.60 -6.02 -16.09
CA GLU A 105 20.92 -6.24 -16.70
C GLU A 105 20.94 -5.73 -18.13
N VAL A 106 19.84 -5.86 -18.86
CA VAL A 106 19.75 -5.37 -20.25
C VAL A 106 19.97 -3.85 -20.30
N LEU A 107 19.45 -3.11 -19.33
CA LEU A 107 19.61 -1.66 -19.28
C LEU A 107 21.06 -1.24 -19.02
N VAL A 108 21.76 -1.84 -18.06
CA VAL A 108 23.15 -1.47 -17.78
C VAL A 108 24.09 -1.83 -18.96
N GLN A 109 23.84 -2.96 -19.62
CA GLN A 109 24.58 -3.34 -20.82
C GLN A 109 24.30 -2.38 -22.00
N LEU A 110 23.07 -1.91 -22.15
CA LEU A 110 22.72 -0.91 -23.17
C LEU A 110 23.44 0.43 -22.92
N ILE A 111 23.46 0.89 -21.67
CA ILE A 111 24.14 2.14 -21.28
C ILE A 111 25.65 2.04 -21.60
N GLU A 112 26.29 0.96 -21.16
CA GLU A 112 27.74 0.76 -21.45
C GLU A 112 27.99 0.67 -22.94
N TYR A 113 27.20 -0.11 -23.68
CA TYR A 113 27.36 -0.25 -25.13
C TYR A 113 27.26 1.10 -25.86
N ILE A 114 26.31 1.96 -25.46
CA ILE A 114 26.14 3.31 -26.03
C ILE A 114 27.35 4.19 -25.69
N GLN A 115 27.78 4.18 -24.42
CA GLN A 115 28.88 4.98 -23.92
C GLN A 115 30.20 4.66 -24.66
N GLU A 116 30.54 3.40 -24.75
CA GLU A 116 31.76 2.95 -25.40
C GLU A 116 31.74 3.19 -26.91
N ARG A 117 30.62 2.85 -27.57
CA ARG A 117 30.52 2.99 -29.03
C ARG A 117 30.55 4.44 -29.48
N LYS A 118 29.93 5.35 -28.73
CA LYS A 118 29.83 6.77 -29.06
C LYS A 118 30.96 7.61 -28.46
N GLN A 119 31.75 7.04 -27.54
CA GLN A 119 32.80 7.74 -26.78
C GLN A 119 32.25 9.01 -26.09
N ILE A 120 31.12 8.85 -25.36
CA ILE A 120 30.43 9.93 -24.67
C ILE A 120 30.41 9.70 -23.16
N GLU A 121 30.16 10.78 -22.40
CA GLU A 121 30.02 10.75 -20.96
C GLU A 121 28.81 9.94 -20.52
N LEU A 122 28.78 9.56 -19.22
CA LEU A 122 27.74 8.69 -18.65
C LEU A 122 26.33 9.28 -18.78
N LEU A 123 26.14 10.56 -18.42
CA LEU A 123 24.80 11.19 -18.47
C LEU A 123 24.20 11.17 -19.89
N PRO A 124 24.87 11.58 -20.96
CA PRO A 124 24.37 11.43 -22.33
C PRO A 124 24.11 9.97 -22.73
N ALA A 125 24.90 9.02 -22.24
CA ALA A 125 24.68 7.60 -22.53
C ALA A 125 23.39 7.09 -21.85
N VAL A 126 23.13 7.47 -20.60
CA VAL A 126 21.89 7.18 -19.88
C VAL A 126 20.70 7.78 -20.62
N GLN A 127 20.75 9.05 -21.01
CA GLN A 127 19.67 9.70 -21.75
C GLN A 127 19.34 8.95 -23.05
N LEU A 128 20.35 8.58 -23.84
CA LEU A 128 20.17 7.83 -25.07
C LEU A 128 19.66 6.40 -24.86
N ALA A 129 20.01 5.77 -23.76
CA ALA A 129 19.48 4.45 -23.39
C ALA A 129 18.02 4.55 -23.01
N LEU A 130 17.65 5.52 -22.15
CA LEU A 130 16.28 5.72 -21.68
C LEU A 130 15.30 6.11 -22.81
N HIS A 131 15.78 6.75 -23.86
CA HIS A 131 14.97 6.98 -25.09
C HIS A 131 14.60 5.69 -25.84
N GLN A 132 15.33 4.58 -25.63
CA GLN A 132 15.04 3.30 -26.27
C GLN A 132 14.21 2.36 -25.41
N VAL A 133 14.01 2.71 -24.13
CA VAL A 133 13.29 1.89 -23.14
C VAL A 133 11.80 2.18 -23.16
N VAL A 134 11.01 1.12 -23.24
CA VAL A 134 9.56 1.14 -23.04
C VAL A 134 9.26 0.48 -21.70
N GLY A 135 8.43 1.12 -20.87
CA GLY A 135 8.04 0.62 -19.55
C GLY A 135 8.35 1.60 -18.42
N ALA A 136 8.19 1.11 -17.19
CA ALA A 136 8.37 1.86 -15.95
C ALA A 136 9.78 1.63 -15.38
N TYR A 137 10.41 2.69 -14.86
CA TYR A 137 11.70 2.56 -14.19
C TYR A 137 11.94 3.63 -13.12
N ALA A 138 12.58 3.22 -12.04
CA ALA A 138 13.35 4.07 -11.13
C ALA A 138 14.73 3.42 -10.98
N ILE A 139 15.76 4.09 -11.46
CA ILE A 139 17.13 3.56 -11.50
C ILE A 139 18.08 4.42 -10.69
N ALA A 140 19.11 3.78 -10.13
CA ALA A 140 20.31 4.45 -9.65
C ALA A 140 21.55 3.72 -10.21
N LEU A 141 22.53 4.49 -10.64
CA LEU A 141 23.70 4.04 -11.38
C LEU A 141 24.98 4.58 -10.76
N LEU A 142 25.98 3.71 -10.61
CA LEU A 142 27.37 4.02 -10.27
C LEU A 142 28.27 3.76 -11.46
N ASP A 143 29.32 4.58 -11.60
CA ASP A 143 30.43 4.39 -12.57
C ASP A 143 31.75 4.50 -11.83
N SER A 144 32.57 3.45 -11.85
CA SER A 144 33.89 3.44 -11.22
C SER A 144 34.85 4.50 -11.80
N ARG A 145 34.58 5.00 -13.00
CA ARG A 145 35.34 6.08 -13.63
C ARG A 145 34.95 7.48 -13.10
N HIS A 146 33.79 7.58 -12.45
CA HIS A 146 33.27 8.78 -11.80
C HIS A 146 32.84 8.43 -10.36
N PRO A 147 33.83 8.15 -9.47
CA PRO A 147 33.60 7.54 -8.16
C PRO A 147 32.93 8.48 -7.13
N ASP A 148 32.61 9.69 -7.51
CA ASP A 148 31.97 10.72 -6.69
C ASP A 148 30.51 11.02 -7.12
N THR A 149 29.99 10.30 -8.11
CA THR A 149 28.73 10.65 -8.76
C THR A 149 27.73 9.48 -8.79
N ILE A 150 26.49 9.74 -8.40
CA ILE A 150 25.35 8.86 -8.65
C ILE A 150 24.44 9.52 -9.68
N ILE A 151 24.04 8.76 -10.70
CA ILE A 151 22.97 9.17 -11.63
C ILE A 151 21.72 8.37 -11.30
N ALA A 152 20.59 9.06 -11.11
CA ALA A 152 19.31 8.44 -10.87
C ALA A 152 18.27 8.97 -11.84
N ALA A 153 17.38 8.12 -12.34
CA ALA A 153 16.33 8.51 -13.27
C ALA A 153 15.02 7.81 -12.97
N ARG A 154 13.91 8.46 -13.33
CA ARG A 154 12.58 7.98 -13.05
C ARG A 154 11.64 8.09 -14.24
N LYS A 155 10.75 7.08 -14.38
CA LYS A 155 9.53 7.08 -15.17
C LYS A 155 8.53 6.12 -14.54
N GLN A 156 7.38 6.60 -14.07
CA GLN A 156 6.28 5.88 -13.42
C GLN A 156 6.61 5.26 -12.04
N SER A 157 7.77 4.62 -11.87
CA SER A 157 8.20 4.09 -10.56
C SER A 157 8.69 5.22 -9.64
N PRO A 158 8.38 5.20 -8.32
CA PRO A 158 8.71 6.31 -7.42
C PRO A 158 10.21 6.41 -7.13
N LEU A 159 10.73 7.64 -7.03
CA LEU A 159 12.12 7.92 -6.66
C LEU A 159 12.23 9.29 -5.97
N VAL A 160 12.90 9.30 -4.81
CA VAL A 160 13.05 10.48 -3.94
C VAL A 160 14.53 10.69 -3.68
N VAL A 161 14.98 11.93 -3.79
CA VAL A 161 16.34 12.37 -3.43
C VAL A 161 16.26 13.14 -2.11
N GLY A 162 17.00 12.73 -1.09
CA GLY A 162 17.23 13.48 0.14
C GLY A 162 18.47 14.37 0.01
N ILE A 163 18.38 15.61 0.51
CA ILE A 163 19.48 16.58 0.49
C ILE A 163 20.00 16.74 1.91
N GLY A 164 21.17 16.16 2.19
CA GLY A 164 21.89 16.31 3.46
C GLY A 164 22.96 17.39 3.42
N GLU A 165 23.77 17.49 4.48
CA GLU A 165 24.88 18.43 4.59
C GLU A 165 26.12 17.87 3.83
N GLY A 166 26.26 18.25 2.57
CA GLY A 166 27.36 17.79 1.72
C GLY A 166 27.21 16.35 1.18
N GLU A 167 26.04 15.78 1.32
CA GLU A 167 25.73 14.41 0.89
C GLU A 167 24.31 14.29 0.34
N PHE A 168 24.02 13.20 -0.36
CA PHE A 168 22.72 12.89 -0.92
C PHE A 168 22.27 11.49 -0.51
N PHE A 169 20.96 11.33 -0.38
CA PHE A 169 20.29 10.07 -0.13
C PHE A 169 19.33 9.77 -1.26
N LEU A 170 19.12 8.50 -1.56
CA LEU A 170 18.19 8.07 -2.59
C LEU A 170 17.29 6.94 -2.05
N GLY A 171 16.00 7.05 -2.28
CA GLY A 171 15.04 6.03 -1.86
C GLY A 171 13.82 5.98 -2.76
N SER A 172 13.09 4.88 -2.71
CA SER A 172 11.77 4.75 -3.37
C SER A 172 10.65 5.51 -2.62
N ASP A 173 10.88 5.88 -1.36
CA ASP A 173 10.06 6.82 -0.58
C ASP A 173 10.93 7.57 0.43
N ALA A 174 10.34 8.56 1.13
CA ALA A 174 11.08 9.40 2.07
C ALA A 174 11.37 8.72 3.41
N SER A 175 10.65 7.66 3.81
CA SER A 175 10.77 7.06 5.15
C SER A 175 12.17 6.62 5.53
N PRO A 176 12.98 5.95 4.67
CA PRO A 176 14.34 5.60 5.00
C PRO A 176 15.34 6.77 4.95
N ILE A 177 14.93 7.92 4.43
CA ILE A 177 15.79 9.12 4.26
C ILE A 177 15.67 10.05 5.46
N ILE A 178 14.53 10.04 6.15
CA ILE A 178 14.17 11.05 7.16
C ILE A 178 15.07 11.00 8.40
N GLU A 179 15.73 9.88 8.67
CA GLU A 179 16.73 9.75 9.72
C GLU A 179 17.95 10.67 9.49
N PHE A 180 18.21 11.02 8.22
CA PHE A 180 19.39 11.77 7.79
C PHE A 180 19.05 13.20 7.37
N THR A 181 17.87 13.41 6.76
CA THR A 181 17.41 14.73 6.30
C THR A 181 15.90 14.77 6.10
N ASP A 182 15.29 15.90 6.45
CA ASP A 182 13.88 16.20 6.17
C ASP A 182 13.65 16.87 4.82
N LYS A 183 14.74 17.27 4.11
CA LYS A 183 14.67 17.94 2.81
C LYS A 183 14.73 16.92 1.67
N VAL A 184 13.64 16.84 0.92
CA VAL A 184 13.53 15.86 -0.17
C VAL A 184 13.10 16.51 -1.49
N VAL A 185 13.48 15.88 -2.59
CA VAL A 185 13.01 16.18 -3.94
C VAL A 185 12.39 14.92 -4.52
N TYR A 186 11.09 14.98 -4.83
CA TYR A 186 10.40 13.92 -5.56
C TYR A 186 10.67 14.10 -7.05
N LEU A 187 11.37 13.15 -7.66
CA LEU A 187 11.61 13.22 -9.10
C LEU A 187 10.29 13.04 -9.87
N GLU A 188 10.16 13.70 -10.99
CA GLU A 188 9.05 13.53 -11.92
C GLU A 188 9.45 12.64 -13.10
N ASP A 189 8.46 12.18 -13.87
CA ASP A 189 8.68 11.31 -15.01
C ASP A 189 9.57 11.96 -16.07
N GLY A 190 10.58 11.22 -16.49
CA GLY A 190 11.59 11.70 -17.42
C GLY A 190 12.70 12.54 -16.79
N ASN A 191 12.68 12.77 -15.48
CA ASN A 191 13.75 13.49 -14.78
C ASN A 191 14.93 12.56 -14.47
N ILE A 192 16.11 13.14 -14.57
CA ILE A 192 17.39 12.52 -14.23
C ILE A 192 18.08 13.41 -13.20
N ALA A 193 18.38 12.87 -12.03
CA ALA A 193 19.16 13.53 -10.99
C ALA A 193 20.63 13.13 -11.12
N VAL A 194 21.52 14.12 -11.07
CA VAL A 194 22.96 13.93 -10.96
C VAL A 194 23.38 14.42 -9.57
N MET A 195 23.81 13.49 -8.74
CA MET A 195 24.18 13.72 -7.34
C MET A 195 25.69 13.56 -7.21
N LYS A 196 26.38 14.63 -6.87
CA LYS A 196 27.81 14.64 -6.63
C LYS A 196 28.09 15.26 -5.26
N ALA A 197 28.82 14.53 -4.43
CA ALA A 197 29.09 14.96 -3.06
C ALA A 197 29.75 16.36 -3.03
N GLY A 198 29.20 17.26 -2.19
CA GLY A 198 29.71 18.64 -2.07
C GLY A 198 29.27 19.60 -3.18
N GLU A 199 28.51 19.15 -4.17
CA GLU A 199 27.91 20.01 -5.21
C GLU A 199 26.39 20.14 -5.00
N GLU A 200 25.75 21.10 -5.68
CA GLU A 200 24.30 21.23 -5.68
C GLU A 200 23.64 20.12 -6.50
N LEU A 201 22.45 19.66 -6.08
CA LEU A 201 21.65 18.70 -6.82
C LEU A 201 21.32 19.24 -8.22
N GLN A 202 21.71 18.51 -9.23
CA GLN A 202 21.38 18.85 -10.61
C GLN A 202 20.26 17.92 -11.10
N ILE A 203 19.20 18.51 -11.67
CA ILE A 203 18.14 17.77 -12.34
C ILE A 203 18.12 18.18 -13.81
N VAL A 204 18.11 17.18 -14.68
CA VAL A 204 17.88 17.35 -16.12
C VAL A 204 16.76 16.39 -16.55
N ASN A 205 16.15 16.68 -17.68
CA ASN A 205 15.25 15.70 -18.30
C ASN A 205 15.97 14.85 -19.36
N ILE A 206 15.26 13.88 -19.93
CA ILE A 206 15.79 13.01 -20.99
C ILE A 206 16.20 13.79 -22.25
N TYR A 207 15.79 15.04 -22.41
CA TYR A 207 16.16 15.94 -23.51
C TYR A 207 17.32 16.87 -23.15
N ASN A 208 17.95 16.66 -21.99
CA ASN A 208 19.05 17.47 -21.46
C ASN A 208 18.69 18.92 -21.10
N GLU A 209 17.41 19.17 -20.82
CA GLU A 209 16.98 20.48 -20.30
C GLU A 209 17.20 20.50 -18.78
N LYS A 210 17.81 21.57 -18.27
CA LYS A 210 18.03 21.74 -16.83
C LYS A 210 16.73 22.16 -16.15
N LEU A 211 16.43 21.50 -15.04
CA LEU A 211 15.25 21.75 -14.23
C LEU A 211 15.68 22.24 -12.84
N LEU A 212 14.85 23.10 -12.25
CA LEU A 212 15.06 23.52 -10.85
C LEU A 212 14.45 22.49 -9.91
N PRO A 213 15.21 21.96 -8.92
CA PRO A 213 14.66 21.03 -7.95
C PRO A 213 13.63 21.69 -7.04
N GLU A 214 12.43 21.10 -6.93
CA GLU A 214 11.43 21.51 -5.93
C GLU A 214 11.72 20.79 -4.61
N VAL A 215 12.38 21.48 -3.68
CA VAL A 215 12.70 20.93 -2.36
C VAL A 215 11.47 21.01 -1.46
N LYS A 216 11.08 19.87 -0.89
CA LYS A 216 9.97 19.76 0.09
C LYS A 216 10.53 19.32 1.44
N THR A 217 9.93 19.82 2.51
CA THR A 217 10.21 19.36 3.87
C THR A 217 9.19 18.27 4.23
N VAL A 218 9.68 17.15 4.74
CA VAL A 218 8.86 16.01 5.18
C VAL A 218 8.84 15.98 6.69
N ASP A 219 7.66 16.08 7.27
CA ASP A 219 7.44 16.02 8.71
C ASP A 219 6.98 14.59 9.10
N ILE A 220 7.93 13.72 9.44
CA ILE A 220 7.68 12.36 9.94
C ILE A 220 8.49 12.22 11.24
N ASP A 221 7.82 11.85 12.34
CA ASP A 221 8.47 11.54 13.62
C ASP A 221 9.18 10.17 13.54
N LEU A 222 10.48 10.13 13.87
CA LEU A 222 11.27 8.90 13.92
C LEU A 222 10.67 7.84 14.87
N GLY A 223 10.05 8.26 15.98
CA GLY A 223 9.36 7.33 16.89
C GLY A 223 8.23 6.53 16.23
N GLN A 224 7.67 7.05 15.13
CA GLN A 224 6.61 6.35 14.39
C GLN A 224 7.12 5.17 13.58
N ILE A 225 8.41 5.15 13.21
CA ILE A 225 9.02 4.07 12.43
C ILE A 225 9.72 3.01 13.28
N GLU A 226 9.65 3.11 14.60
CA GLU A 226 10.15 2.10 15.55
C GLU A 226 9.02 1.21 16.06
N LYS A 227 9.35 0.01 16.55
CA LYS A 227 8.34 -0.92 17.12
C LYS A 227 7.75 -0.46 18.46
N GLY A 228 8.36 0.48 19.15
CA GLY A 228 7.84 1.05 20.40
C GLY A 228 7.57 0.01 21.50
N GLY A 229 8.36 -1.06 21.59
CA GLY A 229 8.20 -2.14 22.57
C GLY A 229 7.27 -3.28 22.12
N PHE A 230 6.60 -3.17 20.99
CA PHE A 230 5.82 -4.27 20.39
C PHE A 230 6.73 -5.30 19.71
N PRO A 231 6.35 -6.59 19.70
CA PRO A 231 7.13 -7.62 19.03
C PRO A 231 7.15 -7.44 17.50
N HIS A 232 6.07 -6.91 16.93
CA HIS A 232 5.88 -6.72 15.49
C HIS A 232 5.27 -5.35 15.18
N PHE A 233 5.58 -4.80 14.00
CA PHE A 233 4.96 -3.57 13.50
C PHE A 233 3.46 -3.72 13.33
N MET A 234 2.99 -4.83 12.78
CA MET A 234 1.56 -5.05 12.60
C MET A 234 0.79 -4.94 13.92
N LEU A 235 1.30 -5.51 15.02
CA LEU A 235 0.62 -5.37 16.31
C LEU A 235 0.62 -3.93 16.81
N LYS A 236 1.76 -3.22 16.71
CA LYS A 236 1.85 -1.79 17.03
C LYS A 236 0.79 -1.00 16.24
N GLU A 237 0.74 -1.21 14.94
CA GLU A 237 -0.17 -0.50 14.01
C GLU A 237 -1.65 -0.80 14.29
N ILE A 238 -1.97 -2.02 14.77
CA ILE A 238 -3.33 -2.34 15.25
C ILE A 238 -3.64 -1.53 16.53
N PHE A 239 -2.70 -1.42 17.46
CA PHE A 239 -2.89 -0.69 18.71
C PHE A 239 -2.88 0.84 18.54
N GLU A 240 -2.25 1.36 17.50
CA GLU A 240 -2.25 2.79 17.16
C GLU A 240 -3.57 3.30 16.55
N GLN A 241 -4.48 2.42 16.15
CA GLN A 241 -5.70 2.82 15.43
C GLN A 241 -6.54 3.89 16.15
N PRO A 242 -6.75 3.88 17.48
CA PRO A 242 -7.48 4.95 18.15
C PRO A 242 -6.87 6.33 17.88
N GLU A 243 -5.57 6.47 18.08
CA GLU A 243 -4.85 7.73 17.85
C GLU A 243 -4.85 8.11 16.36
N CYS A 244 -4.68 7.13 15.48
CA CYS A 244 -4.77 7.34 14.03
C CYS A 244 -6.12 7.92 13.61
N LEU A 245 -7.23 7.44 14.18
CA LEU A 245 -8.55 7.97 13.87
C LEU A 245 -8.76 9.39 14.44
N GLU A 246 -8.24 9.68 15.63
CA GLU A 246 -8.21 11.04 16.16
C GLU A 246 -7.46 11.99 15.21
N ASN A 247 -6.30 11.55 14.68
CA ASN A 247 -5.54 12.32 13.71
C ASN A 247 -6.29 12.49 12.37
N CYS A 248 -6.97 11.45 11.88
CA CYS A 248 -7.84 11.54 10.71
C CYS A 248 -8.94 12.60 10.85
N MET A 249 -9.48 12.74 12.06
CA MET A 249 -10.59 13.65 12.36
C MET A 249 -10.14 15.04 12.78
N ARG A 250 -8.90 15.21 13.20
CA ARG A 250 -8.36 16.48 13.72
C ARG A 250 -8.54 17.62 12.74
N GLY A 251 -9.21 18.69 13.18
CA GLY A 251 -9.53 19.86 12.37
C GLY A 251 -10.62 19.62 11.30
N ARG A 252 -11.16 18.41 11.18
CA ARG A 252 -12.20 18.03 10.22
C ARG A 252 -13.56 17.84 10.86
N ILE A 253 -13.60 17.46 12.12
CA ILE A 253 -14.83 17.39 12.92
C ILE A 253 -14.81 18.53 13.95
N ASN A 254 -15.91 19.26 14.00
CA ASN A 254 -16.21 20.17 15.09
C ASN A 254 -17.52 19.69 15.77
N VAL A 255 -17.38 18.98 16.89
CA VAL A 255 -18.52 18.39 17.62
C VAL A 255 -19.39 19.49 18.22
N ASP A 256 -18.80 20.57 18.78
CA ASP A 256 -19.54 21.66 19.41
C ASP A 256 -20.46 22.41 18.43
N HIS A 257 -20.07 22.47 17.16
CA HIS A 257 -20.82 23.11 16.10
C HIS A 257 -21.53 22.10 15.16
N ASN A 258 -21.43 20.82 15.46
CA ASN A 258 -21.98 19.72 14.66
C ASN A 258 -21.69 19.92 13.16
N HIS A 259 -20.40 19.99 12.84
CA HIS A 259 -19.95 20.29 11.49
C HIS A 259 -18.74 19.41 11.08
N VAL A 260 -18.78 18.96 9.81
CA VAL A 260 -17.64 18.31 9.16
C VAL A 260 -17.10 19.26 8.11
N ALA A 261 -15.80 19.58 8.21
CA ALA A 261 -15.09 20.41 7.24
C ALA A 261 -14.03 19.58 6.51
N LEU A 262 -14.20 19.39 5.22
CA LEU A 262 -13.18 18.87 4.32
C LEU A 262 -12.88 19.93 3.27
N SER A 263 -11.66 20.49 3.29
CA SER A 263 -11.24 21.55 2.36
C SER A 263 -11.51 21.14 0.91
N ALA A 264 -11.15 19.92 0.54
CA ALA A 264 -11.38 19.39 -0.80
C ALA A 264 -12.87 19.39 -1.24
N VAL A 265 -13.80 19.15 -0.29
CA VAL A 265 -15.25 19.20 -0.58
C VAL A 265 -15.74 20.65 -0.66
N ILE A 266 -15.14 21.55 0.11
CA ILE A 266 -15.49 22.99 0.10
C ILE A 266 -15.00 23.63 -1.19
N ASP A 267 -13.74 23.43 -1.54
CA ASP A 267 -13.07 24.09 -2.67
C ASP A 267 -13.62 23.61 -4.03
N TYR A 268 -13.97 22.33 -4.12
CA TYR A 268 -14.50 21.70 -5.35
C TYR A 268 -15.98 21.33 -5.23
N ARG A 269 -16.70 22.11 -4.42
CA ARG A 269 -18.14 21.89 -4.17
C ARG A 269 -18.97 21.79 -5.44
N LYS A 270 -18.66 22.61 -6.44
CA LYS A 270 -19.42 22.66 -7.70
C LYS A 270 -19.34 21.34 -8.45
N GLU A 271 -18.14 20.83 -8.62
CA GLU A 271 -17.84 19.57 -9.33
C GLU A 271 -18.45 18.38 -8.59
N LEU A 272 -18.28 18.32 -7.27
CA LEU A 272 -18.79 17.24 -6.44
C LEU A 272 -20.32 17.22 -6.34
N LEU A 273 -20.97 18.39 -6.25
CA LEU A 273 -22.44 18.46 -6.25
C LEU A 273 -23.05 18.12 -7.63
N ALA A 274 -22.31 18.38 -8.71
CA ALA A 274 -22.74 18.07 -10.07
C ALA A 274 -22.51 16.60 -10.46
N ALA A 275 -21.85 15.81 -9.59
CA ALA A 275 -21.54 14.40 -9.85
C ALA A 275 -22.82 13.61 -10.13
N LYS A 276 -22.88 12.97 -11.30
CA LYS A 276 -23.97 12.05 -11.68
C LYS A 276 -23.73 10.64 -11.16
N ARG A 277 -22.47 10.26 -11.02
CA ARG A 277 -21.99 8.98 -10.56
C ARG A 277 -20.62 9.16 -9.90
N ILE A 278 -20.33 8.32 -8.91
CA ILE A 278 -19.00 8.21 -8.33
C ILE A 278 -18.46 6.81 -8.65
N ILE A 279 -17.20 6.73 -9.06
CA ILE A 279 -16.50 5.47 -9.28
C ILE A 279 -15.32 5.42 -8.31
N ILE A 280 -15.25 4.40 -7.47
CA ILE A 280 -14.11 4.19 -6.57
C ILE A 280 -13.18 3.16 -7.21
N VAL A 281 -11.89 3.52 -7.38
CA VAL A 281 -10.86 2.63 -7.93
C VAL A 281 -9.78 2.39 -6.89
N ALA A 282 -9.47 1.13 -6.62
CA ALA A 282 -8.50 0.73 -5.60
C ALA A 282 -8.06 -0.73 -5.78
N CYS A 283 -7.07 -1.16 -4.98
CA CYS A 283 -6.59 -2.54 -4.90
C CYS A 283 -6.63 -3.05 -3.45
N GLY A 284 -6.84 -4.36 -3.26
CA GLY A 284 -6.74 -5.05 -1.97
C GLY A 284 -7.57 -4.42 -0.85
N THR A 285 -6.93 -4.18 0.29
CA THR A 285 -7.54 -3.54 1.49
C THR A 285 -8.24 -2.21 1.16
N SER A 286 -7.65 -1.38 0.31
CA SER A 286 -8.25 -0.10 -0.11
C SER A 286 -9.52 -0.32 -0.95
N TRP A 287 -9.62 -1.40 -1.72
CA TRP A 287 -10.84 -1.76 -2.43
C TRP A 287 -11.96 -2.16 -1.45
N HIS A 288 -11.63 -2.90 -0.37
CA HIS A 288 -12.60 -3.22 0.70
C HIS A 288 -13.09 -1.94 1.40
N ALA A 289 -12.20 -0.98 1.68
CA ALA A 289 -12.61 0.34 2.19
C ALA A 289 -13.54 1.07 1.21
N GLY A 290 -13.27 0.94 -0.09
CA GLY A 290 -14.12 1.48 -1.16
C GLY A 290 -15.54 0.90 -1.14
N LEU A 291 -15.71 -0.40 -0.86
CA LEU A 291 -17.04 -1.03 -0.73
C LEU A 291 -17.85 -0.44 0.43
N ILE A 292 -17.19 -0.11 1.56
CA ILE A 292 -17.83 0.61 2.66
C ILE A 292 -18.17 2.03 2.24
N GLY A 293 -17.22 2.72 1.60
CA GLY A 293 -17.41 4.05 1.05
C GLY A 293 -18.58 4.15 0.09
N LYS A 294 -18.80 3.12 -0.74
CA LYS A 294 -20.00 3.01 -1.59
C LYS A 294 -21.27 3.12 -0.78
N GLN A 295 -21.42 2.28 0.24
CA GLN A 295 -22.64 2.26 1.06
C GLN A 295 -22.85 3.59 1.79
N LEU A 296 -21.78 4.18 2.33
CA LEU A 296 -21.82 5.50 3.00
C LEU A 296 -22.27 6.60 2.04
N ILE A 297 -21.66 6.69 0.85
CA ILE A 297 -21.97 7.73 -0.12
C ILE A 297 -23.37 7.54 -0.69
N GLU A 298 -23.76 6.33 -1.04
CA GLU A 298 -25.13 6.05 -1.53
C GLU A 298 -26.18 6.37 -0.47
N SER A 299 -25.91 6.08 0.82
CA SER A 299 -26.82 6.36 1.92
C SER A 299 -26.95 7.86 2.17
N PHE A 300 -25.84 8.57 2.37
CA PHE A 300 -25.86 9.98 2.77
C PHE A 300 -26.00 10.96 1.60
N CYS A 301 -25.40 10.65 0.43
CA CYS A 301 -25.35 11.59 -0.69
C CYS A 301 -26.37 11.30 -1.80
N ARG A 302 -26.98 10.11 -1.80
CA ARG A 302 -27.93 9.65 -2.83
C ARG A 302 -27.38 9.77 -4.25
N VAL A 303 -26.09 9.42 -4.41
CA VAL A 303 -25.39 9.36 -5.70
C VAL A 303 -25.00 7.91 -5.95
N PRO A 304 -25.26 7.35 -7.15
CA PRO A 304 -24.83 5.99 -7.49
C PRO A 304 -23.31 5.85 -7.40
N VAL A 305 -22.83 4.75 -6.81
CA VAL A 305 -21.40 4.46 -6.65
C VAL A 305 -21.06 3.09 -7.19
N ASP A 306 -20.05 3.02 -8.06
CA ASP A 306 -19.42 1.77 -8.48
C ASP A 306 -18.06 1.64 -7.80
N VAL A 307 -17.67 0.39 -7.45
CA VAL A 307 -16.36 0.12 -6.87
C VAL A 307 -15.66 -0.92 -7.71
N GLU A 308 -14.50 -0.56 -8.25
CA GLU A 308 -13.78 -1.39 -9.21
C GLU A 308 -12.35 -1.66 -8.76
N TYR A 309 -11.84 -2.85 -9.08
CA TYR A 309 -10.41 -3.08 -9.02
C TYR A 309 -9.70 -2.18 -10.03
N ALA A 310 -8.69 -1.45 -9.58
CA ALA A 310 -7.98 -0.53 -10.45
C ALA A 310 -7.32 -1.25 -11.64
N SER A 311 -6.82 -2.47 -11.43
CA SER A 311 -6.27 -3.35 -12.47
C SER A 311 -7.28 -3.66 -13.57
N GLU A 312 -8.53 -3.99 -13.21
CA GLU A 312 -9.58 -4.27 -14.19
C GLU A 312 -10.07 -2.99 -14.87
N PHE A 313 -10.22 -1.90 -14.10
CA PHE A 313 -10.68 -0.62 -14.63
C PHE A 313 -9.77 -0.11 -15.75
N ARG A 314 -8.44 -0.18 -15.59
CA ARG A 314 -7.49 0.35 -16.59
C ARG A 314 -7.52 -0.36 -17.93
N TYR A 315 -7.85 -1.66 -17.96
CA TYR A 315 -7.78 -2.47 -19.20
C TYR A 315 -9.10 -2.72 -19.90
N ARG A 316 -10.23 -2.69 -19.19
CA ARG A 316 -11.55 -3.03 -19.77
C ARG A 316 -12.19 -1.96 -20.65
N ASN A 317 -11.51 -0.85 -20.93
CA ASN A 317 -12.08 0.32 -21.63
C ASN A 317 -13.33 0.88 -20.91
N PRO A 318 -13.20 1.39 -19.66
CA PRO A 318 -14.34 1.77 -18.83
C PRO A 318 -15.13 2.93 -19.43
N VAL A 319 -16.44 2.92 -19.17
CA VAL A 319 -17.31 4.07 -19.50
C VAL A 319 -17.14 5.08 -18.38
N VAL A 320 -16.29 6.09 -18.60
CA VAL A 320 -16.00 7.18 -17.68
C VAL A 320 -15.77 8.48 -18.47
N GLY A 321 -16.18 9.62 -17.94
CA GLY A 321 -16.01 10.88 -18.62
C GLY A 321 -16.55 12.09 -17.83
N PRO A 322 -16.79 13.23 -18.49
CA PRO A 322 -17.27 14.46 -17.85
C PRO A 322 -18.58 14.23 -17.09
N GLY A 323 -18.61 14.67 -15.82
CA GLY A 323 -19.72 14.49 -14.90
C GLY A 323 -19.62 13.26 -14.00
N ASP A 324 -18.62 12.38 -14.22
CA ASP A 324 -18.23 11.34 -13.27
C ASP A 324 -17.17 11.89 -12.30
N VAL A 325 -17.23 11.44 -11.06
CA VAL A 325 -16.17 11.63 -10.06
C VAL A 325 -15.49 10.28 -9.83
N VAL A 326 -14.18 10.23 -9.96
CA VAL A 326 -13.41 9.03 -9.64
C VAL A 326 -12.67 9.25 -8.32
N ILE A 327 -12.93 8.40 -7.33
CA ILE A 327 -12.22 8.39 -6.05
C ILE A 327 -11.15 7.30 -6.10
N ALA A 328 -9.89 7.71 -6.02
CA ALA A 328 -8.75 6.79 -5.96
C ALA A 328 -8.31 6.60 -4.51
N ILE A 329 -8.28 5.35 -4.04
CA ILE A 329 -7.87 5.04 -2.67
C ILE A 329 -6.57 4.25 -2.69
N SER A 330 -5.54 4.74 -1.97
CA SER A 330 -4.25 4.05 -1.86
C SER A 330 -3.56 4.44 -0.55
N GLN A 331 -3.04 3.46 0.19
CA GLN A 331 -2.23 3.74 1.37
C GLN A 331 -0.91 4.41 0.98
N SER A 332 -0.13 3.79 0.09
CA SER A 332 1.17 4.29 -0.34
C SER A 332 1.09 5.49 -1.30
N GLY A 333 -0.02 5.63 -2.02
CA GLY A 333 -0.14 6.57 -3.13
C GLY A 333 0.74 6.25 -4.34
N GLU A 334 1.33 5.04 -4.38
CA GLU A 334 2.27 4.58 -5.41
C GLU A 334 1.83 3.27 -6.09
N THR A 335 0.61 2.80 -5.84
CA THR A 335 0.08 1.58 -6.45
C THR A 335 -0.08 1.78 -7.95
N ALA A 336 0.67 1.01 -8.75
CA ALA A 336 0.78 1.20 -10.20
C ALA A 336 -0.58 1.17 -10.91
N ASP A 337 -1.40 0.14 -10.64
CA ASP A 337 -2.73 0.02 -11.24
C ASP A 337 -3.65 1.19 -10.89
N THR A 338 -3.61 1.65 -9.62
CA THR A 338 -4.45 2.77 -9.18
C THR A 338 -4.01 4.07 -9.84
N LEU A 339 -2.69 4.29 -9.98
CA LEU A 339 -2.17 5.47 -10.68
C LEU A 339 -2.60 5.47 -12.15
N ALA A 340 -2.43 4.34 -12.85
CA ALA A 340 -2.84 4.23 -14.25
C ALA A 340 -4.36 4.39 -14.45
N ALA A 341 -5.18 3.89 -13.50
CA ALA A 341 -6.63 4.10 -13.52
C ALA A 341 -6.98 5.59 -13.35
N VAL A 342 -6.27 6.31 -12.49
CA VAL A 342 -6.40 7.77 -12.30
C VAL A 342 -6.07 8.53 -13.57
N GLU A 343 -4.94 8.24 -14.19
CA GLU A 343 -4.49 8.89 -15.42
C GLU A 343 -5.49 8.67 -16.56
N LEU A 344 -5.93 7.42 -16.77
CA LEU A 344 -6.96 7.08 -17.76
C LEU A 344 -8.27 7.85 -17.54
N ALA A 345 -8.75 7.90 -16.29
CA ALA A 345 -10.00 8.59 -15.96
C ALA A 345 -9.87 10.12 -16.17
N ARG A 346 -8.71 10.68 -15.83
CA ARG A 346 -8.40 12.10 -16.04
C ARG A 346 -8.34 12.45 -17.52
N GLU A 347 -7.68 11.65 -18.34
CA GLU A 347 -7.64 11.82 -19.80
C GLU A 347 -9.02 11.81 -20.43
N ARG A 348 -9.95 11.04 -19.87
CA ARG A 348 -11.36 10.98 -20.31
C ARG A 348 -12.24 12.11 -19.76
N GLY A 349 -11.68 13.00 -18.96
CA GLY A 349 -12.35 14.20 -18.45
C GLY A 349 -13.17 14.00 -17.18
N ALA A 350 -12.96 12.91 -16.43
CA ALA A 350 -13.55 12.73 -15.11
C ALA A 350 -12.86 13.63 -14.07
N PHE A 351 -13.60 14.00 -13.02
CA PHE A 351 -13.03 14.67 -11.87
C PHE A 351 -12.44 13.66 -10.89
N ILE A 352 -11.18 13.84 -10.50
CA ILE A 352 -10.45 12.87 -9.69
C ILE A 352 -10.27 13.38 -8.26
N TYR A 353 -10.67 12.56 -7.28
CA TYR A 353 -10.48 12.76 -5.84
C TYR A 353 -9.57 11.69 -5.25
N GLY A 354 -8.52 12.06 -4.53
CA GLY A 354 -7.59 11.12 -3.92
C GLY A 354 -7.87 10.89 -2.42
N VAL A 355 -7.80 9.65 -1.96
CA VAL A 355 -7.75 9.28 -0.54
C VAL A 355 -6.46 8.51 -0.31
N CYS A 356 -5.44 9.17 0.24
CA CYS A 356 -4.10 8.62 0.37
C CYS A 356 -3.51 8.88 1.76
N ASN A 357 -2.50 8.09 2.15
CA ASN A 357 -1.76 8.34 3.38
C ASN A 357 -0.46 9.10 3.12
N ALA A 358 0.33 8.68 2.13
CA ALA A 358 1.64 9.26 1.87
C ALA A 358 1.51 10.63 1.18
N VAL A 359 1.99 11.67 1.87
CA VAL A 359 2.03 13.04 1.34
C VAL A 359 3.08 13.12 0.23
N GLY A 360 2.73 13.75 -0.90
CA GLY A 360 3.63 13.94 -2.03
C GLY A 360 3.82 12.73 -2.94
N ALA A 361 3.14 11.60 -2.68
CA ALA A 361 3.14 10.43 -3.54
C ALA A 361 2.53 10.70 -4.93
N SER A 362 2.70 9.76 -5.87
CA SER A 362 2.31 9.95 -7.28
C SER A 362 0.79 10.12 -7.47
N ILE A 363 -0.04 9.29 -6.79
CA ILE A 363 -1.50 9.38 -6.91
C ILE A 363 -2.04 10.74 -6.44
N PRO A 364 -1.70 11.27 -5.23
CA PRO A 364 -2.13 12.61 -4.83
C PRO A 364 -1.76 13.71 -5.83
N ARG A 365 -0.59 13.63 -6.45
CA ARG A 365 -0.16 14.60 -7.47
C ARG A 365 -0.93 14.49 -8.79
N ALA A 366 -1.42 13.29 -9.12
CA ALA A 366 -2.20 13.05 -10.32
C ALA A 366 -3.69 13.39 -10.16
N THR A 367 -4.19 13.60 -8.93
CA THR A 367 -5.58 13.93 -8.64
C THR A 367 -5.85 15.45 -8.71
N HIS A 368 -7.10 15.87 -8.90
CA HIS A 368 -7.48 17.27 -8.85
C HIS A 368 -7.52 17.81 -7.41
N THR A 369 -7.91 16.96 -6.47
CA THR A 369 -7.97 17.23 -5.04
C THR A 369 -8.05 15.92 -4.25
N GLY A 370 -8.06 15.99 -2.93
CA GLY A 370 -8.19 14.79 -2.11
C GLY A 370 -8.09 15.07 -0.62
N SER A 371 -8.06 13.98 0.14
CA SER A 371 -7.87 13.99 1.60
C SER A 371 -6.81 12.98 1.99
N TYR A 372 -5.84 13.40 2.79
CA TYR A 372 -4.91 12.48 3.44
C TYR A 372 -5.55 11.84 4.66
N ILE A 373 -5.24 10.57 4.92
CA ILE A 373 -5.79 9.85 6.07
C ILE A 373 -5.02 10.09 7.38
N HIS A 374 -3.81 10.61 7.33
CA HIS A 374 -2.98 11.01 8.49
C HIS A 374 -2.80 9.93 9.57
N VAL A 375 -2.65 8.66 9.17
CA VAL A 375 -2.41 7.55 10.11
C VAL A 375 -0.93 7.31 10.39
N GLY A 376 -0.05 8.17 9.88
CA GLY A 376 1.41 8.01 9.98
C GLY A 376 1.93 6.86 9.09
N PRO A 377 3.23 6.57 9.15
CA PRO A 377 3.84 5.47 8.42
C PRO A 377 3.23 4.13 8.82
N GLU A 378 2.96 3.26 7.84
CA GLU A 378 2.51 1.89 8.04
C GLU A 378 3.52 0.94 7.40
N ILE A 379 4.24 0.18 8.24
CA ILE A 379 5.43 -0.60 7.86
C ILE A 379 5.09 -2.06 7.65
N GLY A 380 4.21 -2.64 8.49
CA GLY A 380 3.72 -4.00 8.32
C GLY A 380 3.15 -4.19 6.91
N VAL A 381 3.54 -5.26 6.21
CA VAL A 381 3.13 -5.48 4.81
C VAL A 381 1.62 -5.57 4.70
N ALA A 382 0.95 -6.31 5.59
CA ALA A 382 -0.50 -6.37 5.67
C ALA A 382 -1.05 -5.07 6.27
N SER A 383 -1.82 -4.31 5.52
CA SER A 383 -2.41 -3.04 5.97
C SER A 383 -3.43 -3.23 7.10
N THR A 384 -3.39 -2.35 8.10
CA THR A 384 -4.28 -2.35 9.27
C THR A 384 -4.88 -0.97 9.53
N LYS A 385 -4.10 -0.05 10.08
CA LYS A 385 -4.54 1.31 10.41
C LYS A 385 -4.89 2.17 9.18
N ALA A 386 -4.31 1.88 8.03
CA ALA A 386 -4.68 2.56 6.80
C ALA A 386 -6.12 2.25 6.39
N PHE A 387 -6.60 1.03 6.60
CA PHE A 387 -7.98 0.66 6.32
C PHE A 387 -8.99 1.48 7.13
N THR A 388 -8.82 1.50 8.46
CA THR A 388 -9.71 2.26 9.35
C THR A 388 -9.63 3.77 9.09
N GLY A 389 -8.42 4.30 8.78
CA GLY A 389 -8.24 5.67 8.35
C GLY A 389 -8.95 5.99 7.03
N GLN A 390 -8.89 5.09 6.04
CA GLN A 390 -9.61 5.25 4.77
C GLN A 390 -11.13 5.24 4.98
N VAL A 391 -11.67 4.32 5.77
CA VAL A 391 -13.10 4.26 6.10
C VAL A 391 -13.52 5.54 6.83
N THR A 392 -12.73 6.04 7.78
CA THR A 392 -13.00 7.29 8.49
C THR A 392 -13.08 8.48 7.54
N VAL A 393 -12.11 8.63 6.63
CA VAL A 393 -12.11 9.74 5.65
C VAL A 393 -13.27 9.61 4.66
N LEU A 394 -13.63 8.41 4.23
CA LEU A 394 -14.81 8.16 3.38
C LEU A 394 -16.12 8.49 4.11
N THR A 395 -16.20 8.23 5.42
CA THR A 395 -17.33 8.64 6.26
C THR A 395 -17.43 10.17 6.33
N LEU A 396 -16.31 10.86 6.58
CA LEU A 396 -16.26 12.32 6.58
C LEU A 396 -16.65 12.92 5.22
N PHE A 397 -16.17 12.33 4.13
CA PHE A 397 -16.52 12.73 2.77
C PHE A 397 -18.02 12.58 2.51
N ALA A 398 -18.61 11.44 2.87
CA ALA A 398 -20.03 11.18 2.68
C ALA A 398 -20.90 12.13 3.52
N LEU A 399 -20.51 12.40 4.77
CA LEU A 399 -21.20 13.39 5.62
C LEU A 399 -21.10 14.82 5.05
N ALA A 400 -19.89 15.26 4.68
CA ALA A 400 -19.67 16.61 4.14
C ALA A 400 -20.44 16.82 2.83
N LEU A 401 -20.36 15.86 1.91
CA LEU A 401 -21.06 15.93 0.62
C LEU A 401 -22.58 15.79 0.80
N GLY A 402 -23.06 14.88 1.66
CA GLY A 402 -24.48 14.69 1.96
C GLY A 402 -25.11 15.95 2.57
N ALA A 403 -24.42 16.61 3.51
CA ALA A 403 -24.83 17.89 4.07
C ALA A 403 -24.86 19.00 3.01
N ALA A 404 -23.83 19.05 2.15
CA ALA A 404 -23.76 20.03 1.06
C ALA A 404 -24.87 19.85 0.01
N LYS A 405 -25.30 18.60 -0.23
CA LYS A 405 -26.43 18.25 -1.12
C LYS A 405 -27.80 18.41 -0.44
N GLY A 406 -27.85 18.47 0.89
CA GLY A 406 -29.11 18.47 1.67
C GLY A 406 -29.84 17.11 1.62
N THR A 407 -29.12 16.00 1.46
CA THR A 407 -29.66 14.65 1.31
C THR A 407 -29.63 13.84 2.61
N VAL A 408 -28.90 14.29 3.62
CA VAL A 408 -28.83 13.67 4.95
C VAL A 408 -29.69 14.49 5.93
N ALA A 409 -30.51 13.80 6.74
CA ALA A 409 -31.31 14.45 7.78
C ALA A 409 -30.40 15.04 8.86
N ARG A 410 -30.77 16.19 9.43
CA ARG A 410 -29.92 16.90 10.41
C ARG A 410 -29.65 16.06 11.65
N GLU A 411 -30.63 15.35 12.15
CA GLU A 411 -30.54 14.48 13.31
C GLU A 411 -29.55 13.33 13.06
N GLU A 412 -29.64 12.69 11.89
CA GLU A 412 -28.74 11.60 11.49
C GLU A 412 -27.31 12.11 11.32
N TYR A 413 -27.14 13.26 10.70
CA TYR A 413 -25.84 13.90 10.53
C TYR A 413 -25.16 14.19 11.86
N VAL A 414 -25.87 14.84 12.80
CA VAL A 414 -25.34 15.17 14.13
C VAL A 414 -25.00 13.91 14.90
N ARG A 415 -25.92 12.95 14.96
CA ARG A 415 -25.70 11.67 15.65
C ARG A 415 -24.48 10.93 15.10
N THR A 416 -24.27 10.95 13.78
CA THR A 416 -23.15 10.26 13.17
C THR A 416 -21.82 10.97 13.50
N ILE A 417 -21.78 12.30 13.54
CA ILE A 417 -20.58 13.06 13.96
C ILE A 417 -20.22 12.76 15.40
N GLU A 418 -21.20 12.82 16.32
CA GLU A 418 -20.98 12.56 17.74
C GLU A 418 -20.47 11.13 17.97
N GLU A 419 -21.09 10.17 17.29
CA GLU A 419 -20.68 8.78 17.41
C GLU A 419 -19.32 8.51 16.77
N LEU A 420 -19.03 9.09 15.61
CA LEU A 420 -17.70 8.96 14.96
C LEU A 420 -16.59 9.52 15.85
N ALA A 421 -16.85 10.63 16.57
CA ALA A 421 -15.89 11.20 17.51
C ALA A 421 -15.61 10.27 18.71
N ASN A 422 -16.57 9.39 19.06
CA ASN A 422 -16.43 8.41 20.16
C ASN A 422 -15.79 7.09 19.71
N ILE A 423 -15.65 6.83 18.42
CA ILE A 423 -15.08 5.58 17.89
C ILE A 423 -13.67 5.28 18.42
N PRO A 424 -12.74 6.24 18.54
CA PRO A 424 -11.42 5.96 19.11
C PRO A 424 -11.47 5.33 20.49
N ASP A 425 -12.34 5.82 21.39
CA ASP A 425 -12.50 5.27 22.74
C ASP A 425 -13.09 3.87 22.73
N LYS A 426 -14.05 3.62 21.86
CA LYS A 426 -14.64 2.28 21.66
C LYS A 426 -13.60 1.29 21.11
N ILE A 427 -12.74 1.71 20.21
CA ILE A 427 -11.62 0.87 19.73
C ILE A 427 -10.65 0.57 20.87
N ARG A 428 -10.36 1.51 21.77
CA ARG A 428 -9.58 1.23 22.99
C ARG A 428 -10.22 0.15 23.86
N GLU A 429 -11.54 0.08 23.93
CA GLU A 429 -12.25 -1.03 24.60
C GLU A 429 -12.07 -2.36 23.85
N VAL A 430 -12.19 -2.35 22.53
CA VAL A 430 -11.97 -3.54 21.69
C VAL A 430 -10.54 -4.07 21.84
N LEU A 431 -9.54 -3.21 21.90
CA LEU A 431 -8.14 -3.61 22.06
C LEU A 431 -7.88 -4.34 23.40
N LYS A 432 -8.70 -4.15 24.42
CA LYS A 432 -8.62 -4.91 25.68
C LYS A 432 -9.00 -6.39 25.50
N LEU A 433 -9.65 -6.75 24.40
CA LEU A 433 -9.97 -8.14 24.04
C LEU A 433 -8.77 -8.91 23.44
N SER A 434 -7.63 -8.26 23.36
CA SER A 434 -6.41 -8.79 22.73
C SER A 434 -6.00 -10.15 23.30
N ASP A 435 -5.98 -10.31 24.63
CA ASP A 435 -5.63 -11.58 25.28
C ASP A 435 -6.68 -12.67 25.02
N GLN A 436 -7.96 -12.34 25.01
CA GLN A 436 -9.04 -13.26 24.66
C GLN A 436 -8.89 -13.74 23.21
N LEU A 437 -8.57 -12.85 22.29
CA LEU A 437 -8.33 -13.20 20.89
C LEU A 437 -7.06 -14.05 20.71
N ALA A 438 -6.03 -13.81 21.51
CA ALA A 438 -4.81 -14.62 21.50
C ALA A 438 -5.08 -16.05 22.00
N GLU A 439 -5.93 -16.22 23.01
CA GLU A 439 -6.36 -17.54 23.49
C GLU A 439 -7.24 -18.25 22.46
N LEU A 440 -8.20 -17.53 21.88
CA LEU A 440 -9.06 -18.06 20.82
C LEU A 440 -8.24 -18.51 19.61
N ALA A 441 -7.24 -17.75 19.20
CA ALA A 441 -6.38 -18.08 18.07
C ALA A 441 -5.69 -19.43 18.22
N ARG A 442 -5.27 -19.81 19.44
CA ARG A 442 -4.62 -21.10 19.71
C ARG A 442 -5.53 -22.29 19.39
N THR A 443 -6.83 -22.13 19.60
CA THR A 443 -7.83 -23.16 19.36
C THR A 443 -7.96 -23.50 17.87
N PHE A 444 -7.73 -22.54 16.99
CA PHE A 444 -7.95 -22.67 15.54
C PHE A 444 -6.69 -22.78 14.69
N THR A 445 -5.53 -23.00 15.30
CA THR A 445 -4.24 -23.15 14.57
C THR A 445 -4.20 -24.39 13.67
N TYR A 446 -5.06 -25.39 13.93
CA TYR A 446 -5.17 -26.59 13.10
C TYR A 446 -5.78 -26.32 11.72
N ALA A 447 -6.61 -25.29 11.61
CA ALA A 447 -7.40 -25.04 10.42
C ALA A 447 -6.53 -24.65 9.22
N HIS A 448 -6.91 -25.17 8.06
CA HIS A 448 -6.31 -24.85 6.76
C HIS A 448 -7.18 -23.93 5.93
N ASN A 449 -8.47 -23.88 6.24
CA ASN A 449 -9.47 -23.05 5.57
C ASN A 449 -10.31 -22.31 6.59
N PHE A 450 -10.79 -21.12 6.22
CA PHE A 450 -11.74 -20.31 6.98
C PHE A 450 -12.77 -19.68 6.05
N LEU A 451 -13.99 -19.60 6.48
CA LEU A 451 -15.00 -18.71 5.88
C LEU A 451 -15.25 -17.50 6.78
N TYR A 452 -15.43 -16.35 6.15
CA TYR A 452 -15.81 -15.11 6.80
C TYR A 452 -17.14 -14.63 6.23
N LEU A 453 -18.11 -14.37 7.09
CA LEU A 453 -19.46 -13.99 6.69
C LEU A 453 -19.87 -12.65 7.31
N GLY A 454 -20.45 -11.80 6.49
CA GLY A 454 -21.05 -10.54 6.91
C GLY A 454 -22.18 -10.13 5.97
N ARG A 455 -22.98 -9.15 6.37
CA ARG A 455 -24.02 -8.53 5.55
C ARG A 455 -23.96 -7.03 5.64
N GLY A 456 -24.57 -6.31 4.67
CA GLY A 456 -24.58 -4.86 4.68
C GLY A 456 -23.16 -4.29 4.80
N TYR A 457 -22.95 -3.38 5.74
CA TYR A 457 -21.64 -2.81 6.04
C TYR A 457 -20.61 -3.83 6.54
N ASN A 458 -21.06 -4.95 7.11
CA ASN A 458 -20.19 -6.01 7.62
C ASN A 458 -19.72 -7.01 6.54
N TYR A 459 -20.26 -6.98 5.32
CA TYR A 459 -19.75 -7.81 4.23
C TYR A 459 -18.32 -7.42 3.82
N PRO A 460 -18.00 -6.15 3.54
CA PRO A 460 -16.62 -5.74 3.31
C PRO A 460 -15.67 -5.99 4.49
N VAL A 461 -16.17 -5.96 5.73
CA VAL A 461 -15.39 -6.31 6.92
C VAL A 461 -15.01 -7.80 6.92
N ALA A 462 -15.95 -8.68 6.54
CA ALA A 462 -15.66 -10.09 6.36
C ALA A 462 -14.61 -10.35 5.28
N LEU A 463 -14.67 -9.64 4.15
CA LEU A 463 -13.64 -9.68 3.10
C LEU A 463 -12.27 -9.27 3.64
N GLU A 464 -12.21 -8.18 4.40
CA GLU A 464 -10.96 -7.66 4.97
C GLU A 464 -10.37 -8.60 6.02
N GLY A 465 -11.19 -9.17 6.91
CA GLY A 465 -10.76 -10.18 7.88
C GLY A 465 -10.18 -11.43 7.21
N ALA A 466 -10.84 -11.92 6.17
CA ALA A 466 -10.34 -13.05 5.37
C ALA A 466 -9.03 -12.71 4.66
N LEU A 467 -8.89 -11.49 4.11
CA LEU A 467 -7.65 -11.02 3.49
C LEU A 467 -6.51 -10.99 4.50
N LYS A 468 -6.70 -10.42 5.68
CA LYS A 468 -5.66 -10.37 6.72
C LYS A 468 -5.20 -11.77 7.12
N LEU A 469 -6.14 -12.70 7.34
CA LEU A 469 -5.77 -14.06 7.71
C LEU A 469 -4.94 -14.75 6.62
N LYS A 470 -5.36 -14.67 5.35
CA LYS A 470 -4.61 -15.33 4.25
C LYS A 470 -3.23 -14.74 4.02
N GLU A 471 -3.09 -13.41 4.13
CA GLU A 471 -1.82 -12.71 3.88
C GLU A 471 -0.71 -13.15 4.85
N ILE A 472 -1.02 -13.25 6.14
CA ILE A 472 0.00 -13.43 7.18
C ILE A 472 0.10 -14.86 7.73
N SER A 473 -0.97 -15.67 7.65
CA SER A 473 -0.98 -17.03 8.17
C SER A 473 -0.82 -18.11 7.10
N TYR A 474 -1.07 -17.75 5.83
CA TYR A 474 -1.14 -18.64 4.66
C TYR A 474 -2.28 -19.66 4.74
N ILE A 475 -3.26 -19.43 5.60
CA ILE A 475 -4.52 -20.16 5.62
C ILE A 475 -5.38 -19.67 4.46
N HIS A 476 -6.01 -20.59 3.73
CA HIS A 476 -7.00 -20.20 2.74
C HIS A 476 -8.24 -19.63 3.43
N ALA A 477 -8.50 -18.35 3.27
CA ALA A 477 -9.63 -17.67 3.89
C ALA A 477 -10.41 -16.87 2.85
N GLU A 478 -11.74 -17.01 2.85
CA GLU A 478 -12.62 -16.30 1.92
C GLU A 478 -13.77 -15.62 2.66
N GLY A 479 -14.07 -14.39 2.21
CA GLY A 479 -15.20 -13.61 2.69
C GLY A 479 -16.38 -13.70 1.74
N TYR A 480 -17.60 -13.89 2.28
CA TYR A 480 -18.83 -13.91 1.51
C TYR A 480 -19.90 -13.03 2.14
N SER A 481 -20.78 -12.47 1.31
CA SER A 481 -22.08 -12.05 1.80
C SER A 481 -22.79 -13.28 2.38
N ALA A 482 -23.21 -13.22 3.65
CA ALA A 482 -23.78 -14.39 4.32
C ALA A 482 -25.00 -14.98 3.59
N ALA A 483 -25.74 -14.18 2.81
CA ALA A 483 -26.81 -14.68 1.95
C ALA A 483 -26.32 -15.58 0.83
N GLU A 484 -25.17 -15.25 0.23
CA GLU A 484 -24.59 -15.97 -0.90
C GLU A 484 -24.00 -17.33 -0.49
N MET A 485 -23.83 -17.56 0.82
CA MET A 485 -23.40 -18.87 1.33
C MET A 485 -24.25 -20.02 0.78
N LYS A 486 -25.56 -19.82 0.60
CA LYS A 486 -26.51 -20.83 0.09
C LYS A 486 -26.31 -21.17 -1.38
N HIS A 487 -25.62 -20.33 -2.15
CA HIS A 487 -25.43 -20.47 -3.58
C HIS A 487 -24.09 -21.14 -3.96
N GLY A 488 -23.53 -21.93 -3.03
CA GLY A 488 -22.31 -22.71 -3.27
C GLY A 488 -21.46 -22.91 -2.02
N PRO A 489 -20.97 -21.85 -1.35
CA PRO A 489 -20.02 -21.95 -0.24
C PRO A 489 -20.49 -22.82 0.96
N ILE A 490 -21.79 -22.98 1.16
CA ILE A 490 -22.37 -23.84 2.21
C ILE A 490 -21.95 -25.31 2.07
N ALA A 491 -21.58 -25.74 0.87
CA ALA A 491 -21.06 -27.09 0.61
C ALA A 491 -19.71 -27.36 1.27
N LEU A 492 -18.97 -26.30 1.62
CA LEU A 492 -17.67 -26.37 2.27
C LEU A 492 -17.74 -26.49 3.80
N ILE A 493 -18.93 -26.31 4.38
CA ILE A 493 -19.11 -26.27 5.84
C ILE A 493 -19.09 -27.69 6.39
N ASP A 494 -18.15 -27.94 7.30
CA ASP A 494 -17.98 -29.15 8.08
C ASP A 494 -17.45 -28.79 9.49
N SER A 495 -17.14 -29.83 10.30
CA SER A 495 -16.61 -29.66 11.66
C SER A 495 -15.18 -29.11 11.73
N ASP A 496 -14.43 -29.13 10.63
CA ASP A 496 -13.01 -28.78 10.58
C ASP A 496 -12.76 -27.40 10.01
N MET A 497 -13.79 -26.80 9.40
CA MET A 497 -13.70 -25.45 8.82
C MET A 497 -14.39 -24.41 9.70
N PRO A 498 -13.61 -23.55 10.40
CA PRO A 498 -14.18 -22.44 11.17
C PRO A 498 -14.86 -21.41 10.28
N VAL A 499 -15.99 -20.90 10.75
CA VAL A 499 -16.75 -19.83 10.11
C VAL A 499 -16.78 -18.62 11.04
N VAL A 500 -16.11 -17.55 10.63
CA VAL A 500 -16.17 -16.25 11.32
C VAL A 500 -17.41 -15.50 10.84
N VAL A 501 -18.25 -15.05 11.77
CA VAL A 501 -19.48 -14.32 11.45
C VAL A 501 -19.46 -12.96 12.16
N VAL A 502 -19.58 -11.88 11.39
CA VAL A 502 -19.81 -10.53 11.93
C VAL A 502 -21.31 -10.31 12.02
N ALA A 503 -21.82 -10.26 13.24
CA ALA A 503 -23.24 -10.32 13.56
C ALA A 503 -23.63 -9.26 14.59
N THR A 504 -23.38 -8.01 14.26
CA THR A 504 -23.74 -6.84 15.07
C THR A 504 -25.25 -6.52 14.98
N HIS A 505 -25.76 -5.69 15.88
CA HIS A 505 -27.17 -5.29 15.90
C HIS A 505 -27.48 -4.25 14.82
N ASP A 506 -27.52 -4.72 13.58
CA ASP A 506 -27.88 -3.93 12.39
C ASP A 506 -29.25 -4.35 11.82
N ALA A 507 -29.67 -3.70 10.75
CA ALA A 507 -30.92 -4.04 10.04
C ALA A 507 -30.94 -5.48 9.48
N MET A 508 -29.78 -6.13 9.36
CA MET A 508 -29.63 -7.48 8.80
C MET A 508 -29.48 -8.56 9.88
N TYR A 509 -29.45 -8.20 11.18
CA TYR A 509 -29.20 -9.12 12.31
C TYR A 509 -30.01 -10.42 12.24
N GLU A 510 -31.34 -10.34 12.09
CA GLU A 510 -32.20 -11.52 12.01
C GLU A 510 -31.85 -12.46 10.85
N LYS A 511 -31.34 -11.89 9.76
CA LYS A 511 -30.89 -12.67 8.60
C LYS A 511 -29.56 -13.36 8.87
N VAL A 512 -28.64 -12.65 9.55
CA VAL A 512 -27.35 -13.21 9.96
C VAL A 512 -27.57 -14.33 10.99
N ARG A 513 -28.48 -14.13 11.98
CA ARG A 513 -28.87 -15.17 12.94
C ARG A 513 -29.36 -16.44 12.24
N SER A 514 -30.21 -16.31 11.22
CA SER A 514 -30.67 -17.46 10.43
C SER A 514 -29.52 -18.15 9.69
N ASN A 515 -28.54 -17.39 9.17
CA ASN A 515 -27.37 -17.97 8.53
C ASN A 515 -26.49 -18.75 9.54
N VAL A 516 -26.35 -18.27 10.78
CA VAL A 516 -25.66 -19.00 11.86
C VAL A 516 -26.37 -20.34 12.14
N GLN A 517 -27.70 -20.36 12.22
CA GLN A 517 -28.47 -21.60 12.39
C GLN A 517 -28.21 -22.60 11.26
N GLU A 518 -28.12 -22.15 10.03
CA GLU A 518 -27.81 -22.99 8.85
C GLU A 518 -26.41 -23.61 8.90
N ILE A 519 -25.42 -22.85 9.39
CA ILE A 519 -24.06 -23.34 9.63
C ILE A 519 -24.06 -24.39 10.72
N LYS A 520 -24.71 -24.12 11.85
CA LYS A 520 -24.78 -25.05 12.98
C LYS A 520 -25.52 -26.35 12.64
N ALA A 521 -26.55 -26.28 11.78
CA ALA A 521 -27.25 -27.48 11.27
C ALA A 521 -26.34 -28.42 10.44
N ARG A 522 -25.14 -27.98 10.06
CA ARG A 522 -24.13 -28.72 9.31
C ARG A 522 -22.87 -28.98 10.12
N GLU A 523 -22.99 -28.92 11.46
CA GLU A 523 -21.89 -29.12 12.40
C GLU A 523 -20.75 -28.09 12.27
N GLY A 524 -20.97 -26.98 11.53
CA GLY A 524 -19.97 -25.94 11.34
C GLY A 524 -19.60 -25.25 12.66
N ARG A 525 -18.33 -24.88 12.81
CA ARG A 525 -17.80 -24.16 13.96
C ARG A 525 -17.88 -22.66 13.75
N VAL A 526 -18.63 -21.98 14.61
CA VAL A 526 -18.90 -20.54 14.48
C VAL A 526 -18.11 -19.74 15.50
N ILE A 527 -17.34 -18.76 14.99
CA ILE A 527 -16.71 -17.69 15.78
C ILE A 527 -17.52 -16.43 15.49
N ALA A 528 -18.31 -15.97 16.43
CA ALA A 528 -19.20 -14.83 16.24
C ALA A 528 -18.63 -13.55 16.87
N PHE A 529 -18.60 -12.47 16.09
CA PHE A 529 -18.36 -11.11 16.57
C PHE A 529 -19.72 -10.40 16.66
N VAL A 530 -20.16 -10.10 17.86
CA VAL A 530 -21.51 -9.66 18.15
C VAL A 530 -21.54 -8.35 18.93
N SER A 531 -22.65 -7.63 18.90
CA SER A 531 -22.85 -6.48 19.78
C SER A 531 -22.95 -6.92 21.23
N LYS A 532 -22.53 -6.06 22.15
CA LYS A 532 -22.49 -6.31 23.59
C LYS A 532 -23.88 -6.72 24.12
N GLY A 533 -23.89 -7.83 24.87
CA GLY A 533 -25.13 -8.36 25.50
C GLY A 533 -26.02 -9.19 24.57
N GLU A 534 -25.54 -9.46 23.36
CA GLU A 534 -26.22 -10.36 22.43
C GLU A 534 -26.28 -11.79 22.99
N GLN A 535 -27.46 -12.46 22.96
CA GLN A 535 -27.68 -13.75 23.61
C GLN A 535 -28.00 -14.89 22.62
N ASP A 536 -28.68 -14.60 21.52
CA ASP A 536 -29.23 -15.63 20.64
C ASP A 536 -28.12 -16.32 19.82
N ILE A 537 -27.27 -15.52 19.20
CA ILE A 537 -26.11 -16.03 18.43
C ILE A 537 -25.07 -16.58 19.40
N THR A 538 -24.84 -15.92 20.54
CA THR A 538 -23.89 -16.36 21.58
C THR A 538 -24.20 -17.78 22.07
N ARG A 539 -25.47 -18.17 22.20
CA ARG A 539 -25.87 -19.54 22.59
C ARG A 539 -25.59 -20.58 21.50
N MET A 540 -25.53 -20.17 20.26
CA MET A 540 -25.31 -21.07 19.11
C MET A 540 -23.85 -21.17 18.70
N ALA A 541 -23.09 -20.09 18.90
CA ALA A 541 -21.69 -20.01 18.49
C ALA A 541 -20.78 -20.88 19.39
N ASP A 542 -19.67 -21.35 18.81
CA ASP A 542 -18.61 -22.07 19.54
C ASP A 542 -17.67 -21.11 20.28
N ALA A 543 -17.57 -19.89 19.79
CA ALA A 543 -16.87 -18.79 20.45
C ALA A 543 -17.53 -17.45 20.10
N THR A 544 -17.52 -16.53 21.06
CA THR A 544 -18.13 -15.21 20.90
C THR A 544 -17.21 -14.11 21.38
N ILE A 545 -17.10 -13.06 20.60
CA ILE A 545 -16.40 -11.81 20.92
C ILE A 545 -17.45 -10.68 20.93
N GLU A 546 -17.65 -10.07 22.09
CA GLU A 546 -18.59 -8.96 22.26
C GLU A 546 -17.92 -7.62 21.93
N LEU A 547 -18.56 -6.82 21.08
CA LEU A 547 -18.11 -5.51 20.65
C LEU A 547 -18.99 -4.41 21.26
N PRO A 548 -18.45 -3.22 21.59
CA PRO A 548 -19.25 -2.07 21.96
C PRO A 548 -20.27 -1.72 20.88
N ASP A 549 -21.47 -1.31 21.28
CA ASP A 549 -22.49 -0.85 20.32
C ASP A 549 -22.07 0.43 19.63
N THR A 550 -22.43 0.56 18.35
CA THR A 550 -22.24 1.76 17.56
C THR A 550 -23.33 1.89 16.48
N LEU A 551 -23.27 2.95 15.65
CA LEU A 551 -24.16 3.08 14.51
C LEU A 551 -23.78 2.08 13.42
N GLU A 552 -24.76 1.51 12.74
CA GLU A 552 -24.58 0.54 11.65
C GLU A 552 -23.52 0.99 10.62
N CYS A 553 -23.54 2.27 10.21
CA CYS A 553 -22.58 2.82 9.26
C CYS A 553 -21.14 2.94 9.80
N LEU A 554 -20.92 2.83 11.11
CA LEU A 554 -19.62 2.89 11.79
C LEU A 554 -19.13 1.53 12.31
N GLU A 555 -19.97 0.49 12.26
CA GLU A 555 -19.61 -0.88 12.63
C GLU A 555 -18.32 -1.38 11.94
N PRO A 556 -18.04 -1.05 10.67
CA PRO A 556 -16.79 -1.45 10.03
C PRO A 556 -15.53 -1.02 10.79
N LEU A 557 -15.55 0.15 11.44
CA LEU A 557 -14.42 0.64 12.24
C LEU A 557 -14.22 -0.19 13.52
N MET A 558 -15.32 -0.69 14.08
CA MET A 558 -15.31 -1.50 15.31
C MET A 558 -14.96 -2.96 15.04
N ALA A 559 -15.61 -3.57 14.04
CA ALA A 559 -15.53 -5.00 13.80
C ALA A 559 -14.21 -5.43 13.11
N THR A 560 -13.55 -4.54 12.37
CA THR A 560 -12.31 -4.87 11.67
C THR A 560 -11.14 -5.09 12.64
N VAL A 561 -11.02 -4.28 13.69
CA VAL A 561 -9.88 -4.34 14.63
C VAL A 561 -9.71 -5.72 15.28
N PRO A 562 -10.74 -6.35 15.86
CA PRO A 562 -10.62 -7.67 16.46
C PRO A 562 -10.38 -8.77 15.42
N LEU A 563 -10.83 -8.62 14.16
CA LEU A 563 -10.49 -9.55 13.08
C LEU A 563 -9.01 -9.46 12.70
N GLN A 564 -8.44 -8.25 12.71
CA GLN A 564 -6.98 -8.05 12.52
C GLN A 564 -6.19 -8.73 13.65
N LEU A 565 -6.60 -8.57 14.91
CA LEU A 565 -5.98 -9.24 16.06
C LEU A 565 -6.08 -10.76 15.97
N LEU A 566 -7.24 -11.30 15.59
CA LEU A 566 -7.42 -12.75 15.42
C LEU A 566 -6.48 -13.29 14.34
N ALA A 567 -6.40 -12.63 13.18
CA ALA A 567 -5.48 -13.01 12.11
C ALA A 567 -4.02 -12.96 12.55
N TYR A 568 -3.64 -11.88 13.24
CA TYR A 568 -2.30 -11.69 13.80
C TYR A 568 -1.93 -12.85 14.75
N TYR A 569 -2.77 -13.15 15.75
CA TYR A 569 -2.45 -14.19 16.72
C TYR A 569 -2.44 -15.60 16.13
N ILE A 570 -3.32 -15.91 15.17
CA ILE A 570 -3.27 -17.18 14.44
C ILE A 570 -1.92 -17.30 13.70
N ALA A 571 -1.47 -16.26 13.03
CA ALA A 571 -0.21 -16.27 12.30
C ALA A 571 0.99 -16.42 13.23
N VAL A 572 1.03 -15.70 14.36
CA VAL A 572 2.07 -15.83 15.38
C VAL A 572 2.10 -17.24 15.99
N CYS A 573 0.95 -17.82 16.33
CA CYS A 573 0.85 -19.18 16.83
C CYS A 573 1.35 -20.23 15.80
N LYS A 574 1.23 -19.94 14.51
CA LYS A 574 1.77 -20.77 13.42
C LYS A 574 3.25 -20.48 13.11
N GLY A 575 3.92 -19.62 13.89
CA GLY A 575 5.32 -19.25 13.69
C GLY A 575 5.60 -18.52 12.38
N LYS A 576 4.64 -17.71 11.90
CA LYS A 576 4.78 -16.93 10.68
C LYS A 576 5.32 -15.53 10.96
N ASP A 577 6.09 -14.99 10.01
CA ASP A 577 6.51 -13.60 10.02
C ASP A 577 5.32 -12.74 9.58
N VAL A 578 4.76 -11.97 10.50
CA VAL A 578 3.55 -11.16 10.27
C VAL A 578 3.86 -9.80 9.65
N ASP A 579 5.09 -9.31 9.84
CA ASP A 579 5.52 -8.02 9.27
C ASP A 579 5.98 -8.17 7.82
N GLN A 580 6.58 -9.33 7.49
CA GLN A 580 7.14 -9.64 6.17
C GLN A 580 6.65 -11.02 5.69
N PRO A 581 5.36 -11.17 5.38
CA PRO A 581 4.82 -12.43 4.88
C PRO A 581 5.37 -12.74 3.48
N ARG A 582 5.67 -14.02 3.23
CA ARG A 582 6.25 -14.47 1.95
C ARG A 582 5.41 -14.02 0.74
N ASN A 583 6.09 -13.73 -0.36
CA ASN A 583 5.49 -13.40 -1.67
C ASN A 583 4.65 -12.12 -1.71
N LEU A 584 4.74 -11.28 -0.69
CA LEU A 584 4.03 -10.00 -0.65
C LEU A 584 5.04 -8.84 -0.55
N ALA A 585 4.61 -7.67 -0.99
CA ALA A 585 5.29 -6.40 -0.79
C ALA A 585 4.30 -5.37 -0.26
N LYS A 586 4.77 -4.39 0.52
CA LYS A 586 3.91 -3.34 1.12
C LYS A 586 3.17 -2.54 0.06
N SER A 587 3.81 -2.30 -1.09
CA SER A 587 3.22 -1.56 -2.20
C SER A 587 3.64 -2.19 -3.52
N VAL A 588 2.67 -2.46 -4.38
CA VAL A 588 2.89 -2.96 -5.74
C VAL A 588 3.06 -1.75 -6.64
N THR A 589 4.32 -1.41 -6.92
CA THR A 589 4.70 -0.24 -7.72
C THR A 589 5.05 -0.59 -9.16
N VAL A 590 4.92 -1.85 -9.51
CA VAL A 590 5.16 -2.42 -10.85
C VAL A 590 4.01 -3.34 -11.21
N GLU A 591 3.83 -3.56 -12.49
CA GLU A 591 2.82 -4.48 -13.04
C GLU A 591 3.40 -5.86 -13.29
#